data_a97d6a282f9013ebd7f855f7c088dda8
#
_entry.id   a97d6a282f9013ebd7f855f7c088dda8
#
_cell.length_a   1.000
_cell.length_b   1.000
_cell.length_c   1.000
_cell.angle_alpha   90.00
_cell.angle_beta   90.00
_cell.angle_gamma   90.00
#
_symmetry.space_group_name_H-M   'P 1'
#
loop_
_entity.id
_entity.type
_entity.pdbx_description
1 polymer ?
#
loop_
_entity_poly.entity_id
_entity_poly.type
_entity_poly.pdbx_seq_one_letter_code
_entity_poly.pdbx_strand_id
1 'polypeptide(L)'
;MTIRIDPENNEPRALLDMVNFSGKHVMEIGCGDGRLTWRYADKAAHVMAIEPSAEQIELAKENLPSNLQGRVDFHVATLEEFAGKSPPSIFDLVILSYSLC
;
A
#
# COMPACT_ATOMS: atom_id res chain seq x y z
N MET A 1 -5.99 11.97 -2.93
CA MET A 1 -5.33 12.38 -1.68
C MET A 1 -4.09 11.54 -1.43
N THR A 2 -3.03 12.15 -0.99
CA THR A 2 -1.77 11.47 -0.69
C THR A 2 -1.51 11.50 0.81
N ILE A 3 -1.20 10.32 1.38
CA ILE A 3 -0.90 10.18 2.79
C ILE A 3 0.53 9.69 2.94
N ARG A 4 1.29 10.39 3.75
CA ARG A 4 2.67 10.02 4.04
C ARG A 4 2.77 9.49 5.46
N ILE A 5 3.26 8.27 5.60
CA ILE A 5 3.41 7.64 6.90
C ILE A 5 4.89 7.55 7.24
N ASP A 6 5.25 8.19 8.33
CA ASP A 6 6.62 8.21 8.84
C ASP A 6 6.62 7.41 10.14
N PRO A 7 7.26 6.23 10.17
CA PRO A 7 7.23 5.40 11.37
C PRO A 7 7.94 6.00 12.56
N GLU A 8 8.78 7.02 12.34
CA GLU A 8 9.50 7.66 13.44
C GLU A 8 8.70 8.77 14.11
N ASN A 9 7.87 9.48 13.35
CA ASN A 9 7.20 10.69 13.84
C ASN A 9 5.69 10.54 13.93
N ASN A 10 5.11 9.54 13.30
CA ASN A 10 3.67 9.37 13.23
C ASN A 10 3.26 8.00 13.72
N GLU A 11 2.14 7.93 14.44
CA GLU A 11 1.52 6.66 14.76
C GLU A 11 0.70 6.20 13.55
N PRO A 12 1.15 5.17 12.80
CA PRO A 12 0.45 4.75 11.59
C PRO A 12 -1.00 4.38 11.83
N ARG A 13 -1.29 3.76 12.98
CA ARG A 13 -2.66 3.36 13.32
C ARG A 13 -3.57 4.56 13.43
N ALA A 14 -3.11 5.62 14.10
CA ALA A 14 -3.92 6.83 14.28
C ALA A 14 -4.18 7.51 12.94
N LEU A 15 -3.17 7.56 12.06
CA LEU A 15 -3.34 8.16 10.74
C LEU A 15 -4.34 7.38 9.90
N LEU A 16 -4.24 6.05 9.91
CA LEU A 16 -5.13 5.21 9.11
C LEU A 16 -6.57 5.27 9.62
N ASP A 17 -6.77 5.41 10.92
CA ASP A 17 -8.10 5.51 11.50
C ASP A 17 -8.83 6.78 11.08
N MET A 18 -8.08 7.81 10.67
CA MET A 18 -8.66 9.06 10.23
C MET A 18 -9.08 9.07 8.76
N VAL A 19 -8.73 8.02 8.02
CA VAL A 19 -8.96 7.96 6.58
C VAL A 19 -10.16 7.08 6.28
N ASN A 20 -11.03 7.57 5.41
CA ASN A 20 -12.13 6.77 4.90
C ASN A 20 -11.67 5.99 3.67
N PHE A 21 -11.46 4.69 3.82
CA PHE A 21 -11.02 3.82 2.73
C PHE A 21 -12.19 3.20 1.95
N SER A 22 -13.40 3.35 2.43
CA SER A 22 -14.56 2.67 1.86
C SER A 22 -14.75 2.99 0.38
N GLY A 23 -14.71 1.94 -0.45
CA GLY A 23 -14.90 2.08 -1.89
C GLY A 23 -13.74 2.74 -2.63
N LYS A 24 -12.62 2.94 -1.97
CA LYS A 24 -11.48 3.65 -2.56
C LYS A 24 -10.51 2.70 -3.26
N HIS A 25 -9.95 3.19 -4.36
CA HIS A 25 -8.82 2.54 -5.01
C HIS A 25 -7.55 3.16 -4.48
N VAL A 26 -6.71 2.34 -3.84
CA VAL A 26 -5.56 2.80 -3.09
C VAL A 26 -4.27 2.32 -3.74
N MET A 27 -3.28 3.22 -3.81
CA MET A 27 -1.93 2.87 -4.20
C MET A 27 -1.03 3.03 -2.99
N GLU A 28 -0.34 1.96 -2.60
CA GLU A 28 0.64 2.04 -1.52
C GLU A 28 2.04 1.91 -2.09
N ILE A 29 2.90 2.89 -1.78
CA ILE A 29 4.27 2.94 -2.27
C ILE A 29 5.21 2.60 -1.12
N GLY A 30 6.03 1.57 -1.31
CA GLY A 30 6.93 1.10 -0.27
C GLY A 30 6.25 0.18 0.73
N CYS A 31 5.43 -0.76 0.24
CA CYS A 31 4.62 -1.61 1.11
C CYS A 31 5.43 -2.60 1.95
N GLY A 32 6.67 -2.87 1.58
CA GLY A 32 7.48 -3.85 2.29
C GLY A 32 6.83 -5.22 2.31
N ASP A 33 6.76 -5.83 3.50
CA ASP A 33 6.17 -7.15 3.67
C ASP A 33 4.65 -7.14 3.85
N GLY A 34 4.02 -5.98 3.71
CA GLY A 34 2.57 -5.87 3.73
C GLY A 34 1.95 -5.57 5.09
N ARG A 35 2.74 -5.40 6.15
CA ARG A 35 2.19 -5.20 7.49
C ARG A 35 1.24 -4.03 7.58
N LEU A 36 1.59 -2.91 6.98
CA LEU A 36 0.73 -1.74 7.00
C LEU A 36 -0.49 -1.95 6.11
N THR A 37 -0.28 -2.62 4.98
CA THR A 37 -1.34 -2.88 4.01
C THR A 37 -2.51 -3.62 4.65
N TRP A 38 -2.21 -4.60 5.51
CA TRP A 38 -3.24 -5.42 6.14
C TRP A 38 -4.17 -4.61 7.05
N ARG A 39 -3.74 -3.46 7.53
CA ARG A 39 -4.52 -2.65 8.46
C ARG A 39 -5.72 -1.98 7.81
N TYR A 40 -5.65 -1.70 6.50
CA TYR A 40 -6.72 -0.96 5.83
C TYR A 40 -7.29 -1.66 4.60
N ALA A 41 -6.59 -2.67 4.06
CA ALA A 41 -6.96 -3.25 2.78
C ALA A 41 -8.37 -3.87 2.77
N ASP A 42 -8.82 -4.36 3.91
CA ASP A 42 -10.16 -4.93 4.02
C ASP A 42 -11.26 -3.87 3.87
N LYS A 43 -10.93 -2.61 4.06
CA LYS A 43 -11.88 -1.50 3.92
C LYS A 43 -11.88 -0.90 2.53
N ALA A 44 -10.77 -1.02 1.81
CA ALA A 44 -10.63 -0.44 0.48
C ALA A 44 -11.30 -1.31 -0.59
N ALA A 45 -11.67 -0.70 -1.70
CA ALA A 45 -12.18 -1.46 -2.84
C ALA A 45 -11.07 -2.29 -3.46
N HIS A 46 -9.89 -1.69 -3.63
CA HIS A 46 -8.73 -2.36 -4.19
C HIS A 46 -7.46 -1.64 -3.78
N VAL A 47 -6.38 -2.40 -3.61
CA VAL A 47 -5.07 -1.84 -3.25
C VAL A 47 -4.03 -2.32 -4.26
N MET A 48 -3.30 -1.37 -4.83
CA MET A 48 -2.14 -1.63 -5.66
C MET A 48 -0.91 -1.29 -4.81
N ALA A 49 -0.14 -2.31 -4.44
CA ALA A 49 1.03 -2.12 -3.57
C ALA A 49 2.30 -2.33 -4.37
N ILE A 50 3.20 -1.36 -4.32
CA ILE A 50 4.49 -1.46 -5.01
C ILE A 50 5.64 -1.39 -4.01
N GLU A 51 6.70 -2.10 -4.32
CA GLU A 51 7.88 -2.21 -3.49
C GLU A 51 9.07 -2.59 -4.36
N PRO A 52 10.21 -1.88 -4.28
CA PRO A 52 11.37 -2.22 -5.11
C PRO A 52 12.00 -3.57 -4.78
N SER A 53 11.87 -4.04 -3.55
CA SER A 53 12.47 -5.29 -3.13
C SER A 53 11.59 -6.48 -3.48
N ALA A 54 12.07 -7.33 -4.40
CA ALA A 54 11.37 -8.55 -4.78
C ALA A 54 11.21 -9.50 -3.58
N GLU A 55 12.20 -9.53 -2.69
CA GLU A 55 12.15 -10.36 -1.49
C GLU A 55 11.02 -9.94 -0.57
N GLN A 56 10.83 -8.64 -0.38
CA GLN A 56 9.74 -8.12 0.44
C GLN A 56 8.38 -8.43 -0.19
N ILE A 57 8.27 -8.32 -1.51
CA ILE A 57 7.03 -8.64 -2.20
C ILE A 57 6.68 -10.11 -2.03
N GLU A 58 7.67 -11.00 -2.06
CA GLU A 58 7.41 -12.42 -1.84
C GLU A 58 6.88 -12.67 -0.42
N LEU A 59 7.47 -12.00 0.57
CA LEU A 59 6.98 -12.10 1.94
C LEU A 59 5.55 -11.58 2.06
N ALA A 60 5.26 -10.48 1.39
CA ALA A 60 3.91 -9.92 1.40
C ALA A 60 2.89 -10.90 0.81
N LYS A 61 3.24 -11.53 -0.30
CA LYS A 61 2.36 -12.52 -0.92
C LYS A 61 2.14 -13.73 -0.04
N GLU A 62 3.18 -14.19 0.65
CA GLU A 62 3.07 -15.32 1.57
C GLU A 62 2.19 -14.99 2.76
N ASN A 63 2.25 -13.75 3.24
CA ASN A 63 1.51 -13.31 4.41
C ASN A 63 0.14 -12.74 4.09
N LEU A 64 -0.24 -12.69 2.81
CA LEU A 64 -1.52 -12.13 2.40
C LEU A 64 -2.68 -12.89 3.06
N PRO A 65 -3.50 -12.20 3.87
CA PRO A 65 -4.67 -12.85 4.47
C PRO A 65 -5.64 -13.36 3.41
N SER A 66 -6.26 -14.50 3.68
CA SER A 66 -7.15 -15.13 2.70
C SER A 66 -8.33 -14.25 2.32
N ASN A 67 -8.83 -13.43 3.25
CA ASN A 67 -9.95 -12.53 2.97
C ASN A 67 -9.56 -11.35 2.07
N LEU A 68 -8.26 -11.14 1.83
CA LEU A 68 -7.78 -10.05 0.98
C LEU A 68 -7.33 -10.52 -0.40
N GLN A 69 -7.41 -11.81 -0.68
CA GLN A 69 -7.05 -12.33 -2.00
C GLN A 69 -7.96 -11.73 -3.06
N GLY A 70 -7.35 -11.25 -4.15
CA GLY A 70 -8.07 -10.57 -5.21
C GLY A 70 -8.32 -9.09 -4.95
N ARG A 71 -8.07 -8.62 -3.73
CA ARG A 71 -8.25 -7.22 -3.36
C ARG A 71 -6.94 -6.43 -3.37
N VAL A 72 -5.82 -7.11 -3.15
CA VAL A 72 -4.50 -6.50 -3.12
C VAL A 72 -3.63 -7.10 -4.22
N ASP A 73 -3.06 -6.24 -5.05
CA ASP A 73 -2.08 -6.64 -6.06
C ASP A 73 -0.72 -6.07 -5.68
N PHE A 74 0.31 -6.91 -5.79
CA PHE A 74 1.68 -6.53 -5.48
C PHE A 74 2.52 -6.44 -6.73
N HIS A 75 3.37 -5.42 -6.82
CA HIS A 75 4.28 -5.24 -7.94
C HIS A 75 5.67 -4.87 -7.45
N VAL A 76 6.69 -5.53 -8.00
CA VAL A 76 8.08 -5.16 -7.75
C VAL A 76 8.39 -3.99 -8.68
N ALA A 77 8.39 -2.80 -8.13
CA ALA A 77 8.64 -1.59 -8.89
C ALA A 77 8.99 -0.42 -7.99
N THR A 78 9.69 0.55 -8.56
CA THR A 78 9.84 1.85 -7.92
C THR A 78 8.67 2.73 -8.34
N LEU A 79 8.46 3.83 -7.62
CA LEU A 79 7.46 4.80 -8.00
C LEU A 79 7.69 5.32 -9.40
N GLU A 80 8.93 5.57 -9.77
CA GLU A 80 9.29 6.09 -11.07
C GLU A 80 8.94 5.14 -12.20
N GLU A 81 9.20 3.85 -11.99
CA GLU A 81 8.85 2.83 -12.96
C GLU A 81 7.34 2.71 -13.13
N PHE A 82 6.63 2.73 -12.02
CA PHE A 82 5.19 2.57 -12.04
C PHE A 82 4.49 3.79 -12.63
N ALA A 83 4.93 4.99 -12.29
CA ALA A 83 4.33 6.22 -12.80
C ALA A 83 4.42 6.34 -14.31
N GLY A 84 5.45 5.73 -14.91
CA GLY A 84 5.57 5.72 -16.36
C GLY A 84 4.58 4.81 -17.07
N LYS A 85 3.93 3.90 -16.33
CA LYS A 85 3.01 2.91 -16.91
C LYS A 85 1.55 3.15 -16.58
N SER A 86 1.29 3.76 -15.42
CA SER A 86 -0.09 3.94 -14.94
C SER A 86 -0.27 5.36 -14.40
N PRO A 87 -1.26 6.10 -14.91
CA PRO A 87 -1.52 7.45 -14.40
C PRO A 87 -1.93 7.40 -12.92
N PRO A 88 -1.35 8.26 -12.06
CA PRO A 88 -1.77 8.34 -10.66
C PRO A 88 -3.23 8.71 -10.47
N SER A 89 -3.86 9.29 -11.50
CA SER A 89 -5.25 9.75 -11.44
C SER A 89 -6.26 8.62 -11.29
N ILE A 90 -5.87 7.36 -11.54
CA ILE A 90 -6.78 6.23 -11.35
C ILE A 90 -6.96 5.85 -9.89
N PHE A 91 -6.13 6.39 -9.01
CA PHE A 91 -6.20 6.06 -7.58
C PHE A 91 -6.84 7.20 -6.80
N ASP A 92 -7.75 6.85 -5.89
CA ASP A 92 -8.40 7.80 -4.99
C ASP A 92 -7.47 8.24 -3.87
N LEU A 93 -6.60 7.32 -3.43
CA LEU A 93 -5.66 7.54 -2.34
C LEU A 93 -4.29 7.01 -2.70
N VAL A 94 -3.26 7.74 -2.32
CA VAL A 94 -1.88 7.28 -2.45
C VAL A 94 -1.24 7.33 -1.07
N ILE A 95 -0.72 6.18 -0.62
CA ILE A 95 -0.04 6.08 0.67
C ILE A 95 1.45 5.91 0.40
N LEU A 96 2.23 6.83 0.96
CA LEU A 96 3.69 6.72 0.94
C LEU A 96 4.11 6.09 2.25
N SER A 97 4.43 4.82 2.19
CA SER A 97 4.83 4.04 3.35
C SER A 97 6.34 3.86 3.30
N TYR A 98 7.04 4.41 4.25
CA TYR A 98 8.49 4.24 4.31
C TYR A 98 8.79 3.11 5.26
N SER A 99 9.00 1.93 4.70
CA SER A 99 9.57 0.86 5.49
C SER A 99 11.05 1.10 5.50
N LEU A 100 11.52 1.72 6.56
CA LEU A 100 12.94 1.85 6.76
C LEU A 100 13.48 0.52 7.23
N CYS A 101 14.25 -0.08 6.40
CA CYS A 101 14.97 -1.24 6.88
C CYS A 101 16.11 -0.77 7.76
#